data_40522794fa4f34b0fe7d2be20b789f9b
#
_entry.id   40522794fa4f34b0fe7d2be20b789f9b
#
_cell.length_a   1.000
_cell.length_b   1.000
_cell.length_c   1.000
_cell.angle_alpha   90.00
_cell.angle_beta   90.00
_cell.angle_gamma   90.00
#
_symmetry.space_group_name_H-M   'P 1'
#
loop_
_entity.id
_entity.type
_entity.pdbx_description
1 polymer ?
#
loop_
_entity_poly.entity_id
_entity_poly.type
_entity_poly.pdbx_seq_one_letter_code
_entity_poly.pdbx_strand_id
1 'polypeptide(L)'
;MSEPADLHAAVLEALVGEFGRYKRTAERALDQLRDEDFFVRLNDRQNSIYVIVKHMAGNMRSRWTDFLTSDGEKPDRHRDDEFIEQSVPREQILRMWEEGWQCTFAALSELREGDLLKTVTIRGEPMTAVSAITRQVAHYAHHVGQIILIANHIKGPDWKWLTIPPGQSETYSRRMQGK
;
A
#
# COMPACT_ATOMS: atom_id res chain seq x y z
N MET A 1 -22.50 -6.08 -31.31
CA MET A 1 -22.58 -5.01 -30.31
C MET A 1 -21.87 -5.54 -29.09
N SER A 2 -20.73 -4.96 -28.72
CA SER A 2 -20.06 -5.30 -27.45
C SER A 2 -21.01 -4.92 -26.31
N GLU A 3 -21.18 -5.81 -25.32
CA GLU A 3 -21.87 -5.45 -24.08
C GLU A 3 -21.27 -4.16 -23.51
N PRO A 4 -22.08 -3.26 -22.95
CA PRO A 4 -21.55 -2.08 -22.29
C PRO A 4 -20.59 -2.55 -21.21
N ALA A 5 -19.34 -2.05 -21.26
CA ALA A 5 -18.35 -2.36 -20.25
C ALA A 5 -18.95 -2.04 -18.87
N ASP A 6 -18.94 -3.01 -17.97
CA ASP A 6 -19.38 -2.81 -16.59
C ASP A 6 -18.45 -1.80 -15.92
N LEU A 7 -18.92 -0.57 -15.77
CA LEU A 7 -18.15 0.52 -15.16
C LEU A 7 -17.70 0.17 -13.74
N HIS A 8 -18.54 -0.56 -12.98
CA HIS A 8 -18.18 -1.00 -11.63
C HIS A 8 -16.96 -1.93 -11.66
N ALA A 9 -17.02 -2.96 -12.52
CA ALA A 9 -15.91 -3.90 -12.67
C ALA A 9 -14.64 -3.20 -13.14
N ALA A 10 -14.73 -2.30 -14.12
CA ALA A 10 -13.58 -1.57 -14.63
C ALA A 10 -12.94 -0.66 -13.57
N VAL A 11 -13.75 0.06 -12.78
CA VAL A 11 -13.26 0.91 -11.69
C VAL A 11 -12.61 0.07 -10.58
N LEU A 12 -13.25 -1.02 -10.16
CA LEU A 12 -12.72 -1.90 -9.13
C LEU A 12 -11.41 -2.55 -9.58
N GLU A 13 -11.34 -3.06 -10.81
CA GLU A 13 -10.12 -3.63 -11.38
C GLU A 13 -8.97 -2.61 -11.39
N ALA A 14 -9.24 -1.37 -11.81
CA ALA A 14 -8.24 -0.30 -11.80
C ALA A 14 -7.71 -0.01 -10.39
N LEU A 15 -8.59 0.10 -9.38
CA LEU A 15 -8.21 0.36 -7.99
C LEU A 15 -7.42 -0.81 -7.38
N VAL A 16 -7.85 -2.05 -7.61
CA VAL A 16 -7.15 -3.28 -7.17
C VAL A 16 -5.78 -3.37 -7.85
N GLY A 17 -5.72 -3.04 -9.15
CA GLY A 17 -4.47 -3.00 -9.92
C GLY A 17 -3.45 -2.04 -9.32
N GLU A 18 -3.88 -0.84 -8.87
CA GLU A 18 -3.03 0.14 -8.21
C GLU A 18 -2.50 -0.37 -6.86
N PHE A 19 -3.34 -0.95 -6.01
CA PHE A 19 -2.88 -1.58 -4.77
C PHE A 19 -1.83 -2.67 -5.03
N GLY A 20 -2.09 -3.55 -5.99
CA GLY A 20 -1.13 -4.58 -6.38
C GLY A 20 0.19 -4.02 -6.91
N ARG A 21 0.15 -2.92 -7.65
CA ARG A 21 1.34 -2.22 -8.14
C ARG A 21 2.16 -1.64 -6.99
N TYR A 22 1.52 -0.99 -6.01
CA TYR A 22 2.20 -0.43 -4.83
C TYR A 22 2.82 -1.53 -3.97
N LYS A 23 2.08 -2.62 -3.69
CA LYS A 23 2.60 -3.78 -2.96
C LYS A 23 3.89 -4.29 -3.60
N ARG A 24 3.83 -4.67 -4.88
CA ARG A 24 5.00 -5.20 -5.61
C ARG A 24 6.17 -4.21 -5.67
N THR A 25 5.90 -2.91 -5.80
CA THR A 25 6.97 -1.91 -5.89
C THR A 25 7.67 -1.76 -4.54
N ALA A 26 6.92 -1.73 -3.44
CA ALA A 26 7.49 -1.71 -2.09
C ALA A 26 8.29 -2.97 -1.80
N GLU A 27 7.78 -4.16 -2.12
CA GLU A 27 8.48 -5.44 -1.92
C GLU A 27 9.83 -5.46 -2.62
N ARG A 28 9.89 -5.01 -3.88
CA ARG A 28 11.18 -4.89 -4.61
C ARG A 28 12.16 -3.91 -3.95
N ALA A 29 11.69 -2.93 -3.20
CA ALA A 29 12.55 -2.05 -2.40
C ALA A 29 13.02 -2.76 -1.13
N LEU A 30 12.10 -3.41 -0.40
CA LEU A 30 12.37 -4.14 0.83
C LEU A 30 13.33 -5.32 0.62
N ASP A 31 13.25 -6.00 -0.53
CA ASP A 31 14.12 -7.12 -0.90
C ASP A 31 15.60 -6.71 -1.06
N GLN A 32 15.88 -5.43 -1.23
CA GLN A 32 17.24 -4.93 -1.34
C GLN A 32 17.90 -4.64 0.02
N LEU A 33 17.11 -4.67 1.12
CA LEU A 33 17.53 -4.27 2.45
C LEU A 33 17.99 -5.46 3.30
N ARG A 34 18.92 -5.20 4.19
CA ARG A 34 19.31 -6.09 5.29
C ARG A 34 18.37 -5.89 6.47
N ASP A 35 18.43 -6.79 7.45
CA ASP A 35 17.51 -6.76 8.60
C ASP A 35 17.63 -5.49 9.43
N GLU A 36 18.86 -5.01 9.68
CA GLU A 36 19.13 -3.78 10.39
C GLU A 36 18.64 -2.52 9.67
N ASP A 37 18.55 -2.55 8.34
CA ASP A 37 18.16 -1.41 7.51
C ASP A 37 16.69 -1.02 7.72
N PHE A 38 15.84 -1.93 8.20
CA PHE A 38 14.43 -1.66 8.50
C PHE A 38 14.23 -0.65 9.64
N PHE A 39 15.22 -0.46 10.50
CA PHE A 39 15.17 0.41 11.66
C PHE A 39 15.92 1.74 11.46
N VAL A 40 16.51 1.94 10.28
CA VAL A 40 17.21 3.19 9.95
C VAL A 40 16.22 4.33 9.77
N ARG A 41 16.51 5.49 10.38
CA ARG A 41 15.80 6.75 10.21
C ARG A 41 16.71 7.75 9.49
N LEU A 42 16.16 8.50 8.54
CA LEU A 42 16.94 9.53 7.84
C LEU A 42 17.23 10.73 8.76
N ASN A 43 16.40 10.96 9.75
CA ASN A 43 16.59 11.91 10.85
C ASN A 43 15.65 11.58 12.02
N ASP A 44 15.80 12.26 13.15
CA ASP A 44 15.09 12.01 14.41
C ASP A 44 13.56 12.20 14.33
N ARG A 45 13.06 12.90 13.30
CA ARG A 45 11.63 13.19 13.12
C ARG A 45 10.94 12.28 12.11
N GLN A 46 11.71 11.42 11.43
CA GLN A 46 11.17 10.52 10.42
C GLN A 46 10.96 9.11 10.97
N ASN A 47 9.99 8.43 10.41
CA ASN A 47 9.72 7.03 10.72
C ASN A 47 10.72 6.12 10.00
N SER A 48 11.11 5.03 10.65
CA SER A 48 11.82 3.93 10.01
C SER A 48 10.87 3.13 9.11
N ILE A 49 11.41 2.28 8.23
CA ILE A 49 10.62 1.36 7.40
C ILE A 49 9.76 0.44 8.28
N TYR A 50 10.32 -0.04 9.40
CA TYR A 50 9.56 -0.83 10.38
C TYR A 50 8.29 -0.12 10.84
N VAL A 51 8.41 1.13 11.28
CA VAL A 51 7.27 1.94 11.75
C VAL A 51 6.26 2.16 10.63
N ILE A 52 6.71 2.44 9.40
CA ILE A 52 5.82 2.63 8.26
C ILE A 52 5.05 1.33 7.97
N VAL A 53 5.71 0.17 7.94
CA VAL A 53 5.06 -1.13 7.72
C VAL A 53 4.05 -1.44 8.81
N LYS A 54 4.43 -1.24 10.10
CA LYS A 54 3.54 -1.45 11.25
C LYS A 54 2.30 -0.56 11.16
N HIS A 55 2.49 0.73 10.82
CA HIS A 55 1.39 1.66 10.62
C HIS A 55 0.48 1.26 9.45
N MET A 56 1.05 0.88 8.32
CA MET A 56 0.27 0.43 7.17
C MET A 56 -0.54 -0.83 7.50
N ALA A 57 0.06 -1.83 8.13
CA ALA A 57 -0.61 -3.06 8.53
C ALA A 57 -1.77 -2.81 9.50
N GLY A 58 -1.57 -1.97 10.52
CA GLY A 58 -2.62 -1.55 11.46
C GLY A 58 -3.75 -0.78 10.76
N ASN A 59 -3.38 0.12 9.84
CA ASN A 59 -4.35 0.84 9.02
C ASN A 59 -5.16 -0.11 8.13
N MET A 60 -4.50 -1.00 7.39
CA MET A 60 -5.15 -1.97 6.51
C MET A 60 -6.15 -2.83 7.27
N ARG A 61 -5.75 -3.42 8.38
CA ARG A 61 -6.64 -4.21 9.24
C ARG A 61 -7.85 -3.39 9.69
N SER A 62 -7.63 -2.17 10.17
CA SER A 62 -8.71 -1.30 10.64
C SER A 62 -9.67 -0.90 9.52
N ARG A 63 -9.17 -0.55 8.34
CA ARG A 63 -9.98 -0.06 7.21
C ARG A 63 -10.76 -1.15 6.50
N TRP A 64 -10.19 -2.34 6.35
CA TRP A 64 -10.71 -3.37 5.47
C TRP A 64 -11.49 -4.48 6.18
N THR A 65 -11.31 -4.66 7.50
CA THR A 65 -12.18 -5.56 8.28
C THR A 65 -13.58 -5.01 8.29
N ASP A 66 -14.57 -5.83 7.88
CA ASP A 66 -15.99 -5.46 7.80
C ASP A 66 -16.21 -4.12 7.06
N PHE A 67 -15.54 -3.94 5.92
CA PHE A 67 -15.39 -2.66 5.21
C PHE A 67 -16.73 -1.96 4.94
N LEU A 68 -17.77 -2.69 4.53
CA LEU A 68 -19.07 -2.12 4.18
C LEU A 68 -20.01 -1.94 5.37
N THR A 69 -19.70 -2.52 6.54
CA THR A 69 -20.69 -2.67 7.63
C THR A 69 -20.24 -2.07 8.95
N SER A 70 -18.96 -1.72 9.10
CA SER A 70 -18.44 -1.12 10.32
C SER A 70 -17.59 0.12 10.02
N ASP A 71 -17.36 0.96 11.06
CA ASP A 71 -16.47 2.12 10.88
C ASP A 71 -15.06 1.66 10.54
N GLY A 72 -14.44 2.32 9.56
CA GLY A 72 -13.06 2.06 9.16
C GLY A 72 -12.01 2.40 10.22
N GLU A 73 -12.35 3.09 11.31
CA GLU A 73 -11.51 3.20 12.51
C GLU A 73 -12.06 2.27 13.59
N LYS A 74 -11.40 1.13 13.77
CA LYS A 74 -11.85 0.14 14.75
C LYS A 74 -11.56 0.59 16.19
N PRO A 75 -12.45 0.33 17.15
CA PRO A 75 -12.30 0.80 18.53
C PRO A 75 -11.10 0.19 19.27
N ASP A 76 -10.65 -0.98 18.84
CA ASP A 76 -9.49 -1.69 19.37
C ASP A 76 -8.16 -1.30 18.70
N ARG A 77 -8.20 -0.36 17.73
CA ARG A 77 -7.00 0.14 17.09
C ARG A 77 -6.31 1.18 17.96
N HIS A 78 -5.15 0.84 18.49
CA HIS A 78 -4.26 1.76 19.20
C HIS A 78 -3.26 2.41 18.22
N ARG A 79 -3.73 3.42 17.48
CA ARG A 79 -2.94 4.03 16.39
C ARG A 79 -1.57 4.55 16.84
N ASP A 80 -1.48 5.13 18.01
CA ASP A 80 -0.23 5.73 18.51
C ASP A 80 0.84 4.68 18.78
N ASP A 81 0.45 3.46 19.17
CA ASP A 81 1.36 2.33 19.35
C ASP A 81 2.02 1.87 18.03
N GLU A 82 1.39 2.19 16.89
CA GLU A 82 1.96 1.88 15.57
C GLU A 82 3.26 2.66 15.31
N PHE A 83 3.46 3.80 15.99
CA PHE A 83 4.64 4.66 15.84
C PHE A 83 5.73 4.39 16.88
N ILE A 84 5.51 3.45 17.79
CA ILE A 84 6.52 3.00 18.76
C ILE A 84 7.40 1.95 18.08
N GLU A 85 8.70 2.26 17.99
CA GLU A 85 9.69 1.33 17.44
C GLU A 85 9.97 0.20 18.43
N GLN A 86 10.04 -1.03 17.90
CA GLN A 86 10.35 -2.24 18.65
C GLN A 86 11.34 -3.07 17.84
N SER A 87 12.30 -3.68 18.52
CA SER A 87 13.21 -4.61 17.87
C SER A 87 12.51 -5.95 17.66
N VAL A 88 12.23 -6.28 16.40
CA VAL A 88 11.59 -7.53 15.99
C VAL A 88 12.33 -8.14 14.79
N PRO A 89 12.28 -9.46 14.61
CA PRO A 89 12.85 -10.10 13.42
C PRO A 89 12.20 -9.61 12.11
N ARG A 90 12.99 -9.57 11.02
CA ARG A 90 12.51 -9.21 9.68
C ARG A 90 11.28 -10.01 9.26
N GLU A 91 11.25 -11.30 9.53
CA GLU A 91 10.12 -12.17 9.20
C GLU A 91 8.81 -11.70 9.84
N GLN A 92 8.87 -11.12 11.03
CA GLN A 92 7.69 -10.55 11.69
C GLN A 92 7.24 -9.28 10.97
N ILE A 93 8.16 -8.44 10.50
CA ILE A 93 7.84 -7.21 9.74
C ILE A 93 7.16 -7.59 8.42
N LEU A 94 7.75 -8.53 7.68
CA LEU A 94 7.21 -9.00 6.40
C LEU A 94 5.87 -9.73 6.58
N ARG A 95 5.67 -10.43 7.69
CA ARG A 95 4.39 -11.06 8.02
C ARG A 95 3.31 -10.01 8.27
N MET A 96 3.58 -8.96 9.06
CA MET A 96 2.63 -7.85 9.25
C MET A 96 2.25 -7.18 7.92
N TRP A 97 3.22 -6.98 7.04
CA TRP A 97 3.02 -6.46 5.69
C TRP A 97 2.06 -7.33 4.88
N GLU A 98 2.32 -8.62 4.82
CA GLU A 98 1.52 -9.57 4.03
C GLU A 98 0.10 -9.71 4.58
N GLU A 99 -0.07 -9.83 5.91
CA GLU A 99 -1.38 -9.89 6.57
C GLU A 99 -2.24 -8.65 6.29
N GLY A 100 -1.63 -7.46 6.30
CA GLY A 100 -2.32 -6.21 5.95
C GLY A 100 -2.83 -6.22 4.52
N TRP A 101 -1.98 -6.60 3.57
CA TRP A 101 -2.37 -6.70 2.16
C TRP A 101 -3.41 -7.80 1.90
N GLN A 102 -3.30 -8.95 2.55
CA GLN A 102 -4.31 -10.01 2.45
C GLN A 102 -5.67 -9.51 2.92
N CYS A 103 -5.74 -8.80 4.06
CA CYS A 103 -6.97 -8.17 4.54
C CYS A 103 -7.54 -7.19 3.51
N THR A 104 -6.69 -6.36 2.90
CA THR A 104 -7.09 -5.40 1.86
C THR A 104 -7.68 -6.10 0.64
N PHE A 105 -6.98 -7.06 0.07
CA PHE A 105 -7.43 -7.74 -1.15
C PHE A 105 -8.65 -8.65 -0.89
N ALA A 106 -8.75 -9.28 0.27
CA ALA A 106 -9.92 -10.06 0.64
C ALA A 106 -11.19 -9.17 0.65
N ALA A 107 -11.14 -8.03 1.33
CA ALA A 107 -12.28 -7.11 1.37
C ALA A 107 -12.67 -6.58 -0.02
N LEU A 108 -11.69 -6.25 -0.87
CA LEU A 108 -11.95 -5.77 -2.22
C LEU A 108 -12.55 -6.86 -3.12
N SER A 109 -12.15 -8.12 -2.94
CA SER A 109 -12.67 -9.25 -3.73
C SER A 109 -14.13 -9.62 -3.41
N GLU A 110 -14.64 -9.19 -2.26
CA GLU A 110 -16.03 -9.42 -1.83
C GLU A 110 -17.01 -8.37 -2.38
N LEU A 111 -16.49 -7.25 -2.94
CA LEU A 111 -17.33 -6.16 -3.44
C LEU A 111 -18.10 -6.58 -4.69
N ARG A 112 -19.39 -6.24 -4.70
CA ARG A 112 -20.35 -6.53 -5.76
C ARG A 112 -20.81 -5.26 -6.46
N GLU A 113 -21.55 -5.42 -7.55
CA GLU A 113 -22.21 -4.33 -8.25
C GLU A 113 -23.03 -3.46 -7.26
N GLY A 114 -22.84 -2.14 -7.35
CA GLY A 114 -23.50 -1.16 -6.47
C GLY A 114 -22.76 -0.91 -5.15
N ASP A 115 -21.84 -1.76 -4.70
CA ASP A 115 -21.14 -1.57 -3.43
C ASP A 115 -20.24 -0.32 -3.42
N LEU A 116 -19.71 0.07 -4.58
CA LEU A 116 -18.87 1.27 -4.68
C LEU A 116 -19.61 2.56 -4.32
N LEU A 117 -20.94 2.59 -4.44
CA LEU A 117 -21.79 3.72 -4.10
C LEU A 117 -22.36 3.65 -2.69
N LYS A 118 -22.20 2.54 -1.97
CA LYS A 118 -22.63 2.42 -0.57
C LYS A 118 -21.90 3.42 0.31
N THR A 119 -22.63 3.92 1.31
CA THR A 119 -22.03 4.77 2.35
C THR A 119 -21.29 3.90 3.34
N VAL A 120 -20.02 4.24 3.57
CA VAL A 120 -19.17 3.72 4.63
C VAL A 120 -18.73 4.87 5.52
N THR A 121 -18.25 4.57 6.73
CA THR A 121 -17.77 5.60 7.66
C THR A 121 -16.31 5.39 8.01
N ILE A 122 -15.58 6.47 8.22
CA ILE A 122 -14.24 6.48 8.79
C ILE A 122 -14.22 7.55 9.88
N ARG A 123 -14.06 7.15 11.12
CA ARG A 123 -14.14 8.05 12.30
C ARG A 123 -15.45 8.80 12.38
N GLY A 124 -16.55 8.12 12.05
CA GLY A 124 -17.87 8.71 12.00
C GLY A 124 -18.17 9.59 10.78
N GLU A 125 -17.17 9.89 9.94
CA GLU A 125 -17.37 10.67 8.71
C GLU A 125 -17.90 9.78 7.58
N PRO A 126 -19.10 10.03 7.04
CA PRO A 126 -19.67 9.25 5.95
C PRO A 126 -19.02 9.61 4.60
N MET A 127 -18.82 8.61 3.78
CA MET A 127 -18.36 8.77 2.39
C MET A 127 -18.79 7.56 1.55
N THR A 128 -18.73 7.66 0.23
CA THR A 128 -18.95 6.48 -0.62
C THR A 128 -17.80 5.49 -0.48
N ALA A 129 -18.08 4.20 -0.67
CA ALA A 129 -17.04 3.17 -0.65
C ALA A 129 -15.93 3.45 -1.66
N VAL A 130 -16.26 3.90 -2.88
CA VAL A 130 -15.24 4.29 -3.88
C VAL A 130 -14.36 5.45 -3.39
N SER A 131 -14.91 6.43 -2.68
CA SER A 131 -14.14 7.53 -2.10
C SER A 131 -13.19 7.02 -1.01
N ALA A 132 -13.69 6.12 -0.13
CA ALA A 132 -12.87 5.49 0.90
C ALA A 132 -11.72 4.67 0.29
N ILE A 133 -11.97 3.87 -0.75
CA ILE A 133 -10.97 3.08 -1.46
C ILE A 133 -9.92 4.01 -2.11
N THR A 134 -10.36 5.03 -2.84
CA THR A 134 -9.45 6.00 -3.48
C THR A 134 -8.57 6.71 -2.46
N ARG A 135 -9.12 7.07 -1.30
CA ARG A 135 -8.35 7.64 -0.18
C ARG A 135 -7.26 6.67 0.30
N GLN A 136 -7.54 5.36 0.37
CA GLN A 136 -6.53 4.37 0.76
C GLN A 136 -5.47 4.15 -0.34
N VAL A 137 -5.84 4.20 -1.63
CA VAL A 137 -4.87 4.20 -2.74
C VAL A 137 -3.86 5.34 -2.55
N ALA A 138 -4.32 6.57 -2.32
CA ALA A 138 -3.45 7.72 -2.10
C ALA A 138 -2.59 7.57 -0.82
N HIS A 139 -3.17 7.07 0.26
CA HIS A 139 -2.49 6.85 1.53
C HIS A 139 -1.35 5.83 1.40
N TYR A 140 -1.62 4.68 0.76
CA TYR A 140 -0.59 3.65 0.58
C TYR A 140 0.47 4.07 -0.43
N ALA A 141 0.10 4.79 -1.49
CA ALA A 141 1.07 5.38 -2.41
C ALA A 141 2.07 6.29 -1.69
N HIS A 142 1.58 7.14 -0.76
CA HIS A 142 2.40 8.02 0.05
C HIS A 142 3.42 7.25 0.88
N HIS A 143 2.97 6.20 1.60
CA HIS A 143 3.86 5.39 2.43
C HIS A 143 4.82 4.51 1.63
N VAL A 144 4.38 3.96 0.51
CA VAL A 144 5.27 3.23 -0.41
C VAL A 144 6.37 4.15 -0.95
N GLY A 145 6.02 5.40 -1.29
CA GLY A 145 7.02 6.41 -1.67
C GLY A 145 8.05 6.68 -0.57
N GLN A 146 7.63 6.72 0.69
CA GLN A 146 8.54 6.87 1.84
C GLN A 146 9.46 5.64 1.99
N ILE A 147 8.93 4.43 1.91
CA ILE A 147 9.72 3.18 1.94
C ILE A 147 10.79 3.20 0.84
N ILE A 148 10.41 3.54 -0.39
CA ILE A 148 11.33 3.59 -1.53
C ILE A 148 12.42 4.65 -1.30
N LEU A 149 12.06 5.82 -0.82
CA LEU A 149 13.01 6.90 -0.54
C LEU A 149 14.04 6.48 0.50
N ILE A 150 13.59 5.89 1.61
CA ILE A 150 14.48 5.43 2.70
C ILE A 150 15.39 4.30 2.18
N ALA A 151 14.82 3.30 1.49
CA ALA A 151 15.57 2.19 0.94
C ALA A 151 16.62 2.63 -0.08
N ASN A 152 16.27 3.56 -0.97
CA ASN A 152 17.21 4.15 -1.93
C ASN A 152 18.35 4.89 -1.23
N HIS A 153 18.05 5.68 -0.20
CA HIS A 153 19.06 6.39 0.58
C HIS A 153 20.04 5.42 1.26
N ILE A 154 19.54 4.35 1.89
CA ILE A 154 20.36 3.34 2.56
C ILE A 154 21.26 2.60 1.55
N LYS A 155 20.72 2.24 0.40
CA LYS A 155 21.47 1.50 -0.64
C LYS A 155 22.46 2.36 -1.38
N GLY A 156 22.20 3.65 -1.51
CA GLY A 156 23.10 4.57 -2.22
C GLY A 156 23.46 4.06 -3.62
N PRO A 157 24.78 3.89 -3.94
CA PRO A 157 25.22 3.43 -5.25
C PRO A 157 24.78 1.99 -5.60
N ASP A 158 24.47 1.16 -4.61
CA ASP A 158 24.04 -0.24 -4.81
C ASP A 158 22.54 -0.37 -5.10
N TRP A 159 21.82 0.74 -5.16
CA TRP A 159 20.40 0.76 -5.45
C TRP A 159 20.05 0.20 -6.82
N LYS A 160 19.20 -0.82 -6.87
CA LYS A 160 18.63 -1.35 -8.11
C LYS A 160 17.31 -0.64 -8.41
N TRP A 161 17.26 0.06 -9.53
CA TRP A 161 16.09 0.83 -9.95
C TRP A 161 14.82 -0.02 -10.05
N LEU A 162 13.75 0.47 -9.47
CA LEU A 162 12.43 -0.21 -9.47
C LEU A 162 11.64 0.08 -10.73
N THR A 163 12.01 1.12 -11.46
CA THR A 163 11.42 1.57 -12.71
C THR A 163 12.53 1.78 -13.75
N ILE A 164 12.29 2.60 -14.75
CA ILE A 164 13.26 2.90 -15.79
C ILE A 164 14.40 3.73 -15.20
N PRO A 165 15.66 3.27 -15.26
CA PRO A 165 16.79 4.06 -14.78
C PRO A 165 16.92 5.39 -15.55
N PRO A 166 17.49 6.44 -14.95
CA PRO A 166 17.81 7.67 -15.64
C PRO A 166 18.63 7.43 -16.92
N GLY A 167 18.26 8.08 -18.02
CA GLY A 167 18.91 7.95 -19.32
C GLY A 167 18.52 6.72 -20.15
N GLN A 168 17.67 5.83 -19.64
CA GLN A 168 17.25 4.61 -20.36
C GLN A 168 15.83 4.65 -20.93
N SER A 169 15.14 5.77 -20.85
CA SER A 169 13.74 5.91 -21.29
C SER A 169 13.53 5.57 -22.77
N GLU A 170 14.41 6.04 -23.67
CA GLU A 170 14.32 5.72 -25.10
C GLU A 170 14.51 4.23 -25.38
N THR A 171 15.54 3.63 -24.77
CA THR A 171 15.82 2.19 -24.94
C THR A 171 14.64 1.35 -24.45
N TYR A 172 14.05 1.73 -23.33
CA TYR A 172 12.86 1.08 -22.79
C TYR A 172 11.67 1.23 -23.75
N SER A 173 11.39 2.45 -24.23
CA SER A 173 10.28 2.72 -25.14
C SER A 173 10.41 1.94 -26.46
N ARG A 174 11.60 1.89 -27.06
CA ARG A 174 11.86 1.10 -28.28
C ARG A 174 11.60 -0.39 -28.05
N ARG A 175 12.03 -0.93 -26.89
CA ARG A 175 11.79 -2.33 -26.53
C ARG A 175 10.30 -2.64 -26.38
N MET A 176 9.51 -1.73 -25.81
CA MET A 176 8.07 -1.92 -25.63
C MET A 176 7.29 -1.79 -26.92
N GLN A 177 7.73 -0.92 -27.84
CA GLN A 177 7.12 -0.73 -29.17
C GLN A 177 7.49 -1.85 -30.17
N GLY A 178 8.59 -2.56 -29.95
CA GLY A 178 9.02 -3.68 -30.79
C GLY A 178 8.39 -5.03 -30.42
N LYS A 179 7.41 -5.01 -29.53
CA LYS A 179 6.52 -6.14 -29.23
C LYS A 179 5.22 -6.01 -30.01
#